data_088e181c6075f79b755f804fac1a96d5
#
_entry.id   088e181c6075f79b755f804fac1a96d5
#
_cell.length_a   1.000
_cell.length_b   1.000
_cell.length_c   1.000
_cell.angle_alpha   90.00
_cell.angle_beta   90.00
_cell.angle_gamma   90.00
#
_symmetry.space_group_name_H-M   'P 1'
#
loop_
_entity.id
_entity.type
_entity.pdbx_description
1 polymer ?
#
loop_
_entity_poly.entity_id
_entity_poly.type
_entity_poly.pdbx_seq_one_letter_code
_entity_poly.pdbx_strand_id
1 'polypeptide(L)' 'MSEEMVARLINEYRSEAYATAMAARDAHASIDAAMIEFCDEVIERHGLEEADAVEVTKAFVDEYSNL' A
#
# COMPACT_ATOMS: atom_id res chain seq x y z
N MET A 1 -14.01 5.67 2.95
CA MET A 1 -13.12 5.64 4.14
C MET A 1 -12.62 7.03 4.44
N SER A 2 -12.47 7.37 5.71
CA SER A 2 -11.97 8.70 6.09
C SER A 2 -10.46 8.80 5.84
N GLU A 3 -9.97 10.03 5.65
CA GLU A 3 -8.55 10.29 5.51
C GLU A 3 -7.75 9.80 6.71
N GLU A 4 -8.36 9.91 7.89
CA GLU A 4 -7.75 9.49 9.15
C GLU A 4 -7.52 7.98 9.17
N MET A 5 -8.48 7.21 8.67
CA MET A 5 -8.34 5.75 8.59
C MET A 5 -7.27 5.34 7.60
N VAL A 6 -7.22 6.00 6.45
CA VAL A 6 -6.20 5.74 5.44
C VAL A 6 -4.81 6.04 6.01
N ALA A 7 -4.67 7.18 6.67
CA ALA A 7 -3.40 7.57 7.29
C ALA A 7 -2.96 6.57 8.36
N ARG A 8 -3.91 6.05 9.12
CA ARG A 8 -3.63 5.04 10.15
C ARG A 8 -3.11 3.76 9.53
N LEU A 9 -3.72 3.29 8.45
CA LEU A 9 -3.28 2.09 7.75
C LEU A 9 -1.88 2.27 7.15
N ILE A 10 -1.62 3.42 6.53
CA ILE A 10 -0.29 3.72 6.00
C ILE A 10 0.75 3.68 7.12
N ASN A 11 0.43 4.28 8.26
CA ASN A 11 1.34 4.31 9.39
C ASN A 11 1.55 2.92 10.00
N GLU A 12 0.48 2.15 10.13
CA GLU A 12 0.52 0.79 10.70
C GLU A 12 1.40 -0.16 9.88
N TYR A 13 1.32 -0.05 8.56
CA TYR A 13 2.06 -0.93 7.66
C TYR A 13 3.33 -0.31 7.10
N ARG A 14 3.77 0.81 7.65
CA ARG A 14 4.91 1.57 7.13
C ARG A 14 6.17 0.71 6.93
N SER A 15 6.56 -0.05 7.92
CA SER A 15 7.77 -0.87 7.85
C SER A 15 7.68 -1.95 6.78
N GLU A 16 6.56 -2.66 6.74
CA GLU A 16 6.35 -3.74 5.78
C GLU A 16 6.24 -3.20 4.35
N ALA A 17 5.51 -2.11 4.17
CA ALA A 17 5.34 -1.49 2.86
C ALA A 17 6.66 -0.94 2.34
N TYR A 18 7.44 -0.29 3.20
CA TYR A 18 8.73 0.24 2.83
C TYR A 18 9.67 -0.89 2.38
N ALA A 19 9.73 -1.98 3.17
CA ALA A 19 10.57 -3.13 2.84
C ALA A 19 10.17 -3.74 1.49
N THR A 20 8.87 -3.85 1.23
CA THR A 20 8.34 -4.38 -0.03
C THR A 20 8.72 -3.47 -1.21
N ALA A 21 8.56 -2.16 -1.04
CA ALA A 21 8.91 -1.19 -2.08
C ALA A 21 10.41 -1.21 -2.37
N MET A 22 11.23 -1.27 -1.34
CA MET A 22 12.69 -1.30 -1.51
C MET A 22 13.16 -2.59 -2.18
N ALA A 23 12.54 -3.71 -1.84
CA ALA A 23 12.86 -4.99 -2.49
C ALA A 23 12.53 -4.93 -3.98
N ALA A 24 11.41 -4.34 -4.34
CA ALA A 24 11.03 -4.17 -5.75
C ALA A 24 12.01 -3.27 -6.47
N ARG A 25 12.41 -2.15 -5.85
CA ARG A 25 13.39 -1.22 -6.42
C ARG A 25 14.72 -1.92 -6.66
N ASP A 26 15.20 -2.66 -5.67
CA ASP A 26 16.49 -3.36 -5.78
C ASP A 26 16.47 -4.44 -6.85
N ALA A 27 15.31 -5.03 -7.11
CA ALA A 27 15.13 -6.04 -8.15
C ALA A 27 14.83 -5.42 -9.53
N HIS A 28 14.83 -4.09 -9.62
CA HIS A 28 14.46 -3.35 -10.84
C HIS A 28 13.04 -3.69 -11.31
N ALA A 29 12.16 -4.01 -10.37
CA ALA A 29 10.75 -4.30 -10.64
C ALA A 29 9.92 -3.05 -10.39
N SER A 30 8.64 -3.11 -10.80
CA SER A 30 7.73 -1.99 -10.59
C SER A 30 7.34 -1.85 -9.12
N ILE A 31 7.66 -0.70 -8.52
CA ILE A 31 7.26 -0.39 -7.15
C ILE A 31 5.73 -0.31 -7.06
N ASP A 32 5.10 0.30 -8.07
CA ASP A 32 3.64 0.44 -8.11
C ASP A 32 2.96 -0.94 -8.11
N ALA A 33 3.45 -1.87 -8.92
CA ALA A 33 2.90 -3.22 -8.96
C ALA A 33 3.08 -3.93 -7.63
N ALA A 34 4.25 -3.77 -7.00
CA ALA A 34 4.53 -4.36 -5.68
C ALA A 34 3.59 -3.80 -4.61
N MET A 35 3.32 -2.49 -4.66
CA MET A 35 2.40 -1.86 -3.71
C MET A 35 0.96 -2.31 -3.93
N ILE A 36 0.54 -2.51 -5.17
CA ILE A 36 -0.80 -3.03 -5.46
C ILE A 36 -0.96 -4.43 -4.87
N GLU A 37 0.02 -5.30 -5.06
CA GLU A 37 -0.01 -6.65 -4.48
C GLU A 37 0.00 -6.60 -2.95
N PHE A 38 0.82 -5.73 -2.37
CA PHE A 38 0.88 -5.55 -0.93
C PHE A 38 -0.49 -5.12 -0.38
N CYS A 39 -1.14 -4.19 -1.06
CA CYS A 39 -2.46 -3.70 -0.65
C CYS A 39 -3.54 -4.77 -0.74
N ASP A 40 -3.43 -5.71 -1.68
CA ASP A 40 -4.40 -6.79 -1.77
C ASP A 40 -4.46 -7.58 -0.46
N GLU A 41 -3.29 -7.82 0.15
CA GLU A 41 -3.22 -8.50 1.44
C GLU A 41 -3.83 -7.66 2.57
N VAL A 42 -3.54 -6.36 2.58
CA VAL A 42 -4.08 -5.44 3.59
C VAL A 42 -5.60 -5.38 3.48
N ILE A 43 -6.10 -5.25 2.26
CA ILE A 43 -7.54 -5.20 1.97
C ILE A 43 -8.24 -6.47 2.47
N GLU A 44 -7.67 -7.62 2.16
CA GLU A 44 -8.22 -8.90 2.57
C GLU A 44 -8.20 -9.06 4.09
N ARG A 45 -7.10 -8.69 4.73
CA ARG A 45 -6.92 -8.78 6.17
C ARG A 45 -7.93 -7.95 6.94
N HIS A 46 -8.26 -6.77 6.42
CA HIS A 46 -9.19 -5.84 7.07
C HIS A 46 -10.63 -5.94 6.53
N GLY A 47 -10.86 -6.77 5.53
CA GLY A 47 -12.19 -6.94 4.95
C GLY A 47 -12.75 -5.64 4.36
N LEU A 48 -11.92 -4.88 3.67
CA LEU A 48 -12.33 -3.59 3.13
C LEU A 48 -13.27 -3.75 1.93
N GLU A 49 -14.25 -2.84 1.84
CA GLU A 49 -15.13 -2.78 0.70
C GLU A 49 -14.38 -2.23 -0.52
N GLU A 50 -14.90 -2.48 -1.71
CA GLU A 50 -14.24 -2.09 -2.96
C GLU A 50 -13.86 -0.62 -3.01
N ALA A 51 -14.77 0.29 -2.61
CA ALA A 51 -14.49 1.72 -2.62
C ALA A 51 -13.33 2.08 -1.70
N ASP A 52 -13.30 1.49 -0.50
CA ASP A 52 -12.24 1.71 0.47
C ASP A 52 -10.93 1.09 0.00
N ALA A 53 -11.02 -0.08 -0.64
CA ALA A 53 -9.86 -0.77 -1.19
C ALA A 53 -9.14 0.08 -2.24
N VAL A 54 -9.90 0.72 -3.11
CA VAL A 54 -9.36 1.61 -4.14
C VAL A 54 -8.63 2.80 -3.49
N GLU A 55 -9.23 3.42 -2.48
CA GLU A 55 -8.62 4.54 -1.77
C GLU A 55 -7.30 4.15 -1.10
N VAL A 56 -7.30 3.01 -0.41
CA VAL A 56 -6.12 2.53 0.31
C VAL A 56 -5.01 2.19 -0.68
N THR A 57 -5.33 1.48 -1.76
CA THR A 57 -4.35 1.12 -2.78
C THR A 57 -3.72 2.36 -3.38
N LYS A 58 -4.54 3.34 -3.74
CA LYS A 58 -4.04 4.59 -4.30
C LYS A 58 -3.11 5.31 -3.33
N ALA A 59 -3.49 5.36 -2.06
CA ALA A 59 -2.68 6.02 -1.04
C ALA A 59 -1.31 5.36 -0.85
N PHE A 60 -1.26 4.03 -0.82
CA PHE A 60 0.01 3.32 -0.70
C PHE A 60 0.88 3.48 -1.94
N VAL A 61 0.28 3.41 -3.13
CA VAL A 61 1.02 3.62 -4.37
C VAL A 61 1.62 5.04 -4.39
N ASP A 62 0.82 6.05 -4.06
CA ASP A 62 1.28 7.44 -4.02
C ASP A 62 2.40 7.65 -3.00
N GLU A 63 2.30 6.99 -1.86
CA GLU A 63 3.29 7.13 -0.78
C GLU A 63 4.66 6.61 -1.18
N TYR A 64 4.72 5.53 -1.93
CA TYR A 64 5.97 4.83 -2.22
C TYR A 64 6.45 4.95 -3.67
N SER A 65 5.70 5.60 -4.55
CA SER A 65 6.04 5.69 -5.98
C SER A 65 7.35 6.43 -6.27
N ASN A 66 7.83 7.24 -5.34
CA ASN A 66 9.04 8.04 -5.53
C ASN A 66 10.31 7.42 -4.93
N LEU A 67 10.24 6.21 -4.49
CA LEU A 67 11.44 5.55 -3.93
C LEU A 67 12.50 5.19 -4.99
#